data_010f973a2969d3979d473f558b234eac
#
_entry.id   010f973a2969d3979d473f558b234eac
#
_cell.length_a   1.000
_cell.length_b   1.000
_cell.length_c   1.000
_cell.angle_alpha   90.00
_cell.angle_beta   90.00
_cell.angle_gamma   90.00
#
_symmetry.space_group_name_H-M   'P 1'
#
loop_
_entity.id
_entity.type
_entity.pdbx_description
1 polymer ?
#
loop_
_entity_poly.entity_id
_entity_poly.type
_entity_poly.pdbx_seq_one_letter_code
_entity_poly.pdbx_strand_id
1 'polypeptide(L)'
;MKRSSGILMHLSSLASPYGIGTMGKAARDFVDFLYRAGQGYWQILPICPTSYGDSPYQSFSTFAGNPYFIDLDLLAEDGLLLPAEYQTIDWGGTPDCVDYGRLYELRYPVLHKATARLLANPPADYRQFCEENAFWLPDYALFMALKDAHSGAAWGEWEPELIRRDPEALAEARASHADAIQFWKAVQYLFFRQWKALKAYANEKGIQIIGDLPIYVAADSVDVWSSPQEFQLDENLVPTEVAGCPPDAFSATGQLWGNPLYDWDAMRKTGYAWWVRRIRHLCGIYDVVRIDHFRGFAGYYAIPFGSADACNGRWREGPGIELFQTIERELGKQNIIAEDLGFLTDDVYALLNATGYPGMKVMEFAFDSRDGGNYLPHDYPRGCIAYTGTHDNEPVNGWFETAAPADTARAIDYLQLTKKEGYHWGMLRGIWSSVADLAIVQAQDILGLGHEARMNTPSTLGGNWCWRAKPGAFSARLAKKLRHVTEIYGRTDWE
;
A
#
# COMPACT_ATOMS: atom_id res chain seq x y z
N MET A 1 17.64 0.79 -13.03
CA MET A 1 18.00 0.76 -11.58
C MET A 1 19.38 0.14 -11.40
N LYS A 2 20.13 0.48 -10.31
CA LYS A 2 21.33 -0.26 -9.93
C LYS A 2 20.91 -1.64 -9.41
N ARG A 3 21.68 -2.72 -9.68
CA ARG A 3 21.44 -4.05 -9.13
C ARG A 3 21.40 -3.97 -7.60
N SER A 4 20.29 -4.36 -6.98
CA SER A 4 20.06 -4.23 -5.55
C SER A 4 19.03 -5.24 -5.03
N SER A 5 18.75 -5.19 -3.74
CA SER A 5 17.70 -5.99 -3.09
C SER A 5 16.94 -5.19 -2.04
N GLY A 6 15.79 -5.71 -1.64
CA GLY A 6 14.93 -5.10 -0.64
C GLY A 6 14.00 -6.09 0.05
N ILE A 7 13.31 -5.59 1.07
CA ILE A 7 12.36 -6.36 1.87
C ILE A 7 10.99 -5.70 1.78
N LEU A 8 9.97 -6.51 1.51
CA LEU A 8 8.56 -6.14 1.64
C LEU A 8 8.13 -6.34 3.11
N MET A 9 7.83 -5.24 3.79
CA MET A 9 7.37 -5.23 5.18
C MET A 9 6.49 -4.01 5.43
N HIS A 10 5.19 -4.23 5.61
CA HIS A 10 4.28 -3.12 5.87
C HIS A 10 4.51 -2.49 7.25
N LEU A 11 4.21 -1.21 7.40
CA LEU A 11 4.32 -0.51 8.68
C LEU A 11 3.52 -1.18 9.80
N SER A 12 2.27 -1.58 9.53
CA SER A 12 1.40 -2.28 10.51
C SER A 12 2.06 -3.50 11.11
N SER A 13 2.94 -4.16 10.35
CA SER A 13 3.58 -5.42 10.74
C SER A 13 4.84 -5.25 11.60
N LEU A 14 5.26 -4.02 11.88
CA LEU A 14 6.39 -3.75 12.78
C LEU A 14 6.03 -4.06 14.25
N ALA A 15 7.02 -4.48 15.03
CA ALA A 15 6.86 -4.88 16.43
C ALA A 15 6.81 -3.68 17.40
N SER A 16 5.95 -2.70 17.13
CA SER A 16 5.72 -1.57 18.02
C SER A 16 4.83 -1.96 19.21
N PRO A 17 4.92 -1.30 20.38
CA PRO A 17 4.23 -1.74 21.59
C PRO A 17 2.71 -1.53 21.59
N TYR A 18 2.17 -0.57 20.86
CA TYR A 18 0.79 -0.08 21.01
C TYR A 18 -0.18 -0.67 19.98
N GLY A 19 -0.25 -1.99 19.89
CA GLY A 19 -1.25 -2.75 19.12
C GLY A 19 -0.99 -2.86 17.62
N ILE A 20 -0.19 -1.96 17.02
CA ILE A 20 0.13 -1.94 15.59
C ILE A 20 1.53 -1.37 15.38
N GLY A 21 2.16 -1.68 14.26
CA GLY A 21 3.42 -1.04 13.87
C GLY A 21 3.26 0.48 13.66
N THR A 22 4.25 1.25 14.12
CA THR A 22 4.24 2.72 14.08
C THR A 22 5.57 3.29 13.55
N MET A 23 5.60 4.58 13.25
CA MET A 23 6.74 5.29 12.68
C MET A 23 7.85 5.64 13.70
N GLY A 24 7.80 5.05 14.91
CA GLY A 24 8.74 5.28 15.98
C GLY A 24 9.96 4.36 15.96
N LYS A 25 10.36 3.94 17.17
CA LYS A 25 11.58 3.13 17.38
C LYS A 25 11.61 1.85 16.56
N ALA A 26 10.49 1.11 16.47
CA ALA A 26 10.46 -0.17 15.76
C ALA A 26 10.72 0.01 14.25
N ALA A 27 10.24 1.11 13.64
CA ALA A 27 10.51 1.42 12.25
C ALA A 27 11.99 1.79 12.03
N ARG A 28 12.58 2.56 12.92
CA ARG A 28 14.02 2.90 12.85
C ARG A 28 14.90 1.66 13.08
N ASP A 29 14.56 0.80 14.03
CA ASP A 29 15.26 -0.47 14.24
C ASP A 29 15.22 -1.37 13.00
N PHE A 30 14.09 -1.35 12.27
CA PHE A 30 13.96 -2.09 11.01
C PHE A 30 14.82 -1.47 9.90
N VAL A 31 14.88 -0.17 9.77
CA VAL A 31 15.81 0.52 8.86
C VAL A 31 17.26 0.16 9.18
N ASP A 32 17.63 0.13 10.47
CA ASP A 32 18.97 -0.30 10.91
C ASP A 32 19.26 -1.75 10.58
N PHE A 33 18.24 -2.63 10.67
CA PHE A 33 18.36 -4.01 10.22
C PHE A 33 18.62 -4.08 8.72
N LEU A 34 17.85 -3.36 7.90
CA LEU A 34 18.03 -3.33 6.44
C LEU A 34 19.44 -2.87 6.06
N TYR A 35 19.92 -1.79 6.67
CA TYR A 35 21.26 -1.28 6.47
C TYR A 35 22.33 -2.35 6.77
N ARG A 36 22.26 -2.96 7.96
CA ARG A 36 23.18 -4.03 8.37
C ARG A 36 23.10 -5.27 7.48
N ALA A 37 21.92 -5.53 6.91
CA ALA A 37 21.67 -6.64 6.01
C ALA A 37 22.05 -6.34 4.53
N GLY A 38 22.61 -5.15 4.25
CA GLY A 38 23.02 -4.76 2.90
C GLY A 38 21.84 -4.55 1.94
N GLN A 39 20.64 -4.24 2.45
CA GLN A 39 19.48 -3.98 1.61
C GLN A 39 19.44 -2.51 1.20
N GLY A 40 19.02 -2.26 -0.05
CA GLY A 40 18.87 -0.88 -0.57
C GLY A 40 17.42 -0.40 -0.59
N TYR A 41 16.43 -1.29 -0.39
CA TYR A 41 15.02 -0.94 -0.50
C TYR A 41 14.18 -1.52 0.64
N TRP A 42 13.23 -0.70 1.08
CA TRP A 42 12.12 -1.08 1.94
C TRP A 42 10.82 -0.89 1.17
N GLN A 43 10.13 -1.96 0.81
CA GLN A 43 8.81 -1.88 0.20
C GLN A 43 7.73 -1.97 1.26
N ILE A 44 6.75 -1.08 1.16
CA ILE A 44 5.57 -1.03 2.03
C ILE A 44 4.30 -1.08 1.18
N LEU A 45 3.18 -1.41 1.81
CA LEU A 45 1.83 -1.30 1.24
C LEU A 45 1.32 0.15 1.38
N PRO A 46 0.15 0.52 0.81
CA PRO A 46 -0.39 1.86 0.95
C PRO A 46 -0.49 2.28 2.42
N ILE A 47 -0.06 3.51 2.72
CA ILE A 47 -0.09 4.06 4.09
C ILE A 47 -1.29 4.97 4.34
N CYS A 48 -2.29 4.89 3.48
CA CYS A 48 -3.53 5.64 3.59
C CYS A 48 -4.44 5.09 4.71
N PRO A 49 -5.41 5.88 5.22
CA PRO A 49 -6.37 5.41 6.22
C PRO A 49 -7.14 4.20 5.70
N THR A 50 -7.26 3.15 6.52
CA THR A 50 -8.07 1.98 6.19
C THR A 50 -9.54 2.25 6.45
N SER A 51 -10.42 1.69 5.61
CA SER A 51 -11.86 1.66 5.80
C SER A 51 -12.32 0.33 6.37
N TYR A 52 -13.60 0.01 6.25
CA TYR A 52 -14.16 -1.28 6.65
C TYR A 52 -13.41 -2.44 5.95
N GLY A 53 -13.02 -3.45 6.74
CA GLY A 53 -12.24 -4.61 6.27
C GLY A 53 -10.73 -4.44 6.37
N ASP A 54 -10.24 -3.31 6.94
CA ASP A 54 -8.85 -3.03 7.30
C ASP A 54 -7.84 -3.06 6.14
N SER A 55 -8.33 -3.21 4.90
CA SER A 55 -7.48 -3.25 3.71
C SER A 55 -6.84 -1.88 3.43
N PRO A 56 -5.51 -1.81 3.26
CA PRO A 56 -4.84 -0.58 2.84
C PRO A 56 -5.17 -0.18 1.40
N TYR A 57 -5.79 -1.08 0.61
CA TYR A 57 -6.24 -0.83 -0.76
C TYR A 57 -7.67 -0.27 -0.83
N GLN A 58 -8.40 -0.27 0.29
CA GLN A 58 -9.71 0.36 0.43
C GLN A 58 -9.59 1.51 1.44
N SER A 59 -9.35 2.72 0.95
CA SER A 59 -9.04 3.86 1.79
C SER A 59 -10.08 4.97 1.67
N PHE A 60 -10.31 5.69 2.77
CA PHE A 60 -11.11 6.93 2.77
C PHE A 60 -10.48 8.08 1.97
N SER A 61 -9.17 8.02 1.68
CA SER A 61 -8.46 9.03 0.92
C SER A 61 -7.17 8.50 0.33
N THR A 62 -6.90 8.82 -0.93
CA THR A 62 -5.62 8.51 -1.60
C THR A 62 -4.49 9.46 -1.19
N PHE A 63 -4.78 10.56 -0.50
CA PHE A 63 -3.80 11.59 -0.10
C PHE A 63 -3.46 11.56 1.39
N ALA A 64 -4.38 11.12 2.23
CA ALA A 64 -4.21 11.12 3.68
C ALA A 64 -3.35 9.97 4.18
N GLY A 65 -2.69 10.17 5.32
CA GLY A 65 -1.97 9.14 6.04
C GLY A 65 -2.81 8.45 7.12
N ASN A 66 -2.53 7.17 7.39
CA ASN A 66 -3.26 6.37 8.37
C ASN A 66 -2.90 6.79 9.80
N PRO A 67 -3.86 7.29 10.59
CA PRO A 67 -3.61 7.73 11.97
C PRO A 67 -3.05 6.64 12.90
N TYR A 68 -3.29 5.37 12.58
CA TYR A 68 -2.79 4.25 13.38
C TYR A 68 -1.26 4.15 13.38
N PHE A 69 -0.58 4.64 12.34
CA PHE A 69 0.88 4.61 12.24
C PHE A 69 1.58 5.72 13.00
N ILE A 70 0.85 6.70 13.54
CA ILE A 70 1.42 7.74 14.40
C ILE A 70 1.97 7.07 15.66
N ASP A 71 3.25 7.30 15.96
CA ASP A 71 3.91 6.76 17.14
C ASP A 71 3.61 7.62 18.37
N LEU A 72 3.15 6.98 19.45
CA LEU A 72 2.71 7.67 20.64
C LEU A 72 3.90 8.10 21.54
N ASP A 73 5.02 7.37 21.51
CA ASP A 73 6.21 7.75 22.26
C ASP A 73 6.82 9.02 21.67
N LEU A 74 6.85 9.16 20.33
CA LEU A 74 7.26 10.40 19.67
C LEU A 74 6.34 11.58 20.01
N LEU A 75 5.03 11.35 20.18
CA LEU A 75 4.12 12.40 20.66
C LEU A 75 4.39 12.78 22.12
N ALA A 76 4.82 11.83 22.95
CA ALA A 76 5.20 12.12 24.32
C ALA A 76 6.55 12.87 24.40
N GLU A 77 7.52 12.53 23.56
CA GLU A 77 8.78 13.28 23.40
C GLU A 77 8.54 14.74 23.00
N ASP A 78 7.53 14.98 22.14
CA ASP A 78 7.09 16.33 21.75
C ASP A 78 6.26 17.06 22.84
N GLY A 79 5.99 16.43 23.99
CA GLY A 79 5.15 17.00 25.05
C GLY A 79 3.65 17.01 24.74
N LEU A 80 3.22 16.31 23.71
CA LEU A 80 1.80 16.24 23.29
C LEU A 80 1.02 15.15 24.03
N LEU A 81 1.71 14.16 24.60
CA LEU A 81 1.12 13.11 25.44
C LEU A 81 1.92 12.93 26.74
N LEU A 82 1.23 12.46 27.77
CA LEU A 82 1.87 11.95 28.98
C LEU A 82 1.93 10.42 28.92
N PRO A 83 3.01 9.76 29.33
CA PRO A 83 3.13 8.29 29.31
C PRO A 83 1.93 7.56 29.95
N ALA A 84 1.40 8.08 31.05
CA ALA A 84 0.23 7.53 31.73
C ALA A 84 -1.07 7.54 30.89
N GLU A 85 -1.12 8.30 29.80
CA GLU A 85 -2.32 8.41 28.97
C GLU A 85 -2.44 7.32 27.91
N TYR A 86 -1.38 6.54 27.65
CA TYR A 86 -1.36 5.53 26.61
C TYR A 86 -0.61 4.23 26.94
N GLN A 87 0.40 4.27 27.82
CA GLN A 87 1.25 3.10 28.10
C GLN A 87 0.54 2.00 28.87
N THR A 88 -0.51 2.33 29.64
CA THR A 88 -1.27 1.37 30.46
C THR A 88 -2.52 0.84 29.76
N ILE A 89 -2.79 1.30 28.54
CA ILE A 89 -3.94 0.85 27.76
C ILE A 89 -3.67 -0.55 27.21
N ASP A 90 -4.65 -1.44 27.36
CA ASP A 90 -4.67 -2.73 26.69
C ASP A 90 -5.12 -2.51 25.23
N TRP A 91 -4.14 -2.47 24.32
CA TRP A 91 -4.37 -2.24 22.90
C TRP A 91 -4.92 -3.46 22.15
N GLY A 92 -5.18 -4.55 22.83
CA GLY A 92 -5.69 -5.79 22.25
C GLY A 92 -4.68 -6.51 21.36
N GLY A 93 -5.17 -7.56 20.69
CA GLY A 93 -4.37 -8.37 19.80
C GLY A 93 -3.39 -9.30 20.50
N THR A 94 -2.56 -9.94 19.69
CA THR A 94 -1.41 -10.72 20.13
C THR A 94 -0.12 -10.05 19.62
N PRO A 95 1.06 -10.47 20.09
CA PRO A 95 2.31 -9.89 19.58
C PRO A 95 2.49 -10.02 18.06
N ASP A 96 1.78 -10.97 17.43
CA ASP A 96 1.86 -11.30 16.01
C ASP A 96 0.59 -10.99 15.21
N CYS A 97 -0.41 -10.34 15.82
CA CYS A 97 -1.65 -9.95 15.14
C CYS A 97 -2.18 -8.59 15.63
N VAL A 98 -2.61 -7.75 14.71
CA VAL A 98 -3.29 -6.46 14.98
C VAL A 98 -4.76 -6.73 15.32
N ASP A 99 -5.27 -6.07 16.36
CA ASP A 99 -6.71 -5.98 16.65
C ASP A 99 -7.22 -4.59 16.22
N TYR A 100 -7.72 -4.51 15.00
CA TYR A 100 -8.21 -3.24 14.44
C TYR A 100 -9.44 -2.69 15.17
N GLY A 101 -10.31 -3.58 15.70
CA GLY A 101 -11.46 -3.15 16.49
C GLY A 101 -11.04 -2.39 17.75
N ARG A 102 -10.05 -2.93 18.49
CA ARG A 102 -9.49 -2.25 19.66
C ARG A 102 -8.77 -0.96 19.31
N LEU A 103 -8.06 -0.95 18.17
CA LEU A 103 -7.41 0.29 17.69
C LEU A 103 -8.44 1.38 17.38
N TYR A 104 -9.54 1.03 16.71
CA TYR A 104 -10.61 1.96 16.40
C TYR A 104 -11.19 2.60 17.66
N GLU A 105 -11.45 1.82 18.70
CA GLU A 105 -11.99 2.32 19.97
C GLU A 105 -11.00 3.17 20.77
N LEU A 106 -9.72 2.82 20.78
CA LEU A 106 -8.76 3.34 21.75
C LEU A 106 -7.80 4.37 21.18
N ARG A 107 -7.47 4.31 19.88
CA ARG A 107 -6.44 5.17 19.27
C ARG A 107 -6.89 6.62 19.18
N TYR A 108 -8.11 6.85 18.71
CA TYR A 108 -8.64 8.20 18.52
C TYR A 108 -8.78 9.00 19.82
N PRO A 109 -9.29 8.46 20.95
CA PRO A 109 -9.27 9.17 22.22
C PRO A 109 -7.89 9.66 22.68
N VAL A 110 -6.83 8.89 22.40
CA VAL A 110 -5.44 9.30 22.70
C VAL A 110 -4.98 10.39 21.75
N LEU A 111 -5.27 10.25 20.45
CA LEU A 111 -4.93 11.28 19.46
C LEU A 111 -5.67 12.60 19.71
N HIS A 112 -6.92 12.58 20.20
CA HIS A 112 -7.64 13.79 20.61
C HIS A 112 -6.90 14.57 21.70
N LYS A 113 -6.29 13.89 22.68
CA LYS A 113 -5.50 14.58 23.72
C LYS A 113 -4.25 15.24 23.13
N ALA A 114 -3.55 14.52 22.22
CA ALA A 114 -2.36 15.04 21.57
C ALA A 114 -2.67 16.27 20.70
N THR A 115 -3.69 16.16 19.87
CA THR A 115 -4.12 17.24 18.96
C THR A 115 -4.66 18.45 19.71
N ALA A 116 -5.39 18.27 20.82
CA ALA A 116 -5.84 19.38 21.66
C ALA A 116 -4.67 20.21 22.20
N ARG A 117 -3.58 19.55 22.66
CA ARG A 117 -2.36 20.24 23.10
C ARG A 117 -1.63 20.92 21.95
N LEU A 118 -1.52 20.26 20.80
CA LEU A 118 -0.92 20.85 19.60
C LEU A 118 -1.69 22.12 19.16
N LEU A 119 -3.01 22.06 19.11
CA LEU A 119 -3.86 23.17 18.66
C LEU A 119 -3.94 24.32 19.67
N ALA A 120 -3.70 24.07 20.97
CA ALA A 120 -3.58 25.11 21.97
C ALA A 120 -2.33 25.98 21.77
N ASN A 121 -1.27 25.44 21.17
CA ASN A 121 -0.03 26.15 20.83
C ASN A 121 0.57 25.57 19.55
N PRO A 122 -0.04 25.86 18.37
CA PRO A 122 0.37 25.24 17.12
C PRO A 122 1.78 25.69 16.73
N PRO A 123 2.65 24.74 16.33
CA PRO A 123 3.98 25.05 15.85
C PRO A 123 3.93 25.81 14.51
N ALA A 124 4.97 26.55 14.19
CA ALA A 124 4.98 27.43 13.01
C ALA A 124 4.77 26.67 11.69
N ASP A 125 5.30 25.44 11.59
CA ASP A 125 5.19 24.58 10.41
C ASP A 125 3.81 23.91 10.27
N TYR A 126 2.95 23.92 11.28
CA TYR A 126 1.57 23.42 11.17
C TYR A 126 0.75 24.24 10.15
N ARG A 127 0.89 25.57 10.20
CA ARG A 127 0.21 26.44 9.23
C ARG A 127 0.73 26.21 7.81
N GLN A 128 2.05 26.14 7.66
CA GLN A 128 2.68 25.84 6.38
C GLN A 128 2.18 24.50 5.81
N PHE A 129 2.12 23.46 6.65
CA PHE A 129 1.58 22.15 6.25
C PHE A 129 0.14 22.27 5.72
N CYS A 130 -0.73 23.02 6.40
CA CYS A 130 -2.12 23.21 5.94
C CYS A 130 -2.18 23.96 4.61
N GLU A 131 -1.33 24.95 4.38
CA GLU A 131 -1.24 25.70 3.13
C GLU A 131 -0.71 24.83 1.97
N GLU A 132 0.35 24.07 2.18
CA GLU A 132 0.94 23.17 1.18
C GLU A 132 -0.02 22.03 0.78
N ASN A 133 -0.92 21.62 1.69
CA ASN A 133 -1.88 20.55 1.47
C ASN A 133 -3.32 21.05 1.23
N ALA A 134 -3.50 22.34 0.92
CA ALA A 134 -4.82 22.94 0.73
C ALA A 134 -5.66 22.31 -0.40
N PHE A 135 -5.03 21.56 -1.30
CA PHE A 135 -5.70 20.90 -2.43
C PHE A 135 -6.48 19.63 -2.06
N TRP A 136 -6.24 19.05 -0.87
CA TRP A 136 -6.92 17.83 -0.41
C TRP A 136 -7.34 17.89 1.08
N LEU A 137 -6.52 18.48 1.95
CA LEU A 137 -6.67 18.41 3.40
C LEU A 137 -7.99 19.02 3.92
N PRO A 138 -8.51 20.15 3.39
CA PRO A 138 -9.78 20.70 3.83
C PRO A 138 -10.98 19.79 3.56
N ASP A 139 -11.03 19.17 2.37
CA ASP A 139 -12.13 18.27 2.02
C ASP A 139 -12.03 16.94 2.78
N TYR A 140 -10.81 16.40 2.95
CA TYR A 140 -10.58 15.23 3.80
C TYR A 140 -11.01 15.45 5.25
N ALA A 141 -10.62 16.58 5.85
CA ALA A 141 -10.95 16.86 7.23
C ALA A 141 -12.47 17.06 7.43
N LEU A 142 -13.15 17.70 6.48
CA LEU A 142 -14.60 17.83 6.48
C LEU A 142 -15.27 16.45 6.28
N PHE A 143 -14.81 15.65 5.31
CA PHE A 143 -15.35 14.32 5.06
C PHE A 143 -15.27 13.43 6.31
N MET A 144 -14.12 13.39 6.98
CA MET A 144 -13.95 12.61 8.20
C MET A 144 -14.78 13.14 9.37
N ALA A 145 -14.93 14.46 9.51
CA ALA A 145 -15.80 15.06 10.51
C ALA A 145 -17.28 14.71 10.28
N LEU A 146 -17.70 14.65 9.02
CA LEU A 146 -19.06 14.18 8.65
C LEU A 146 -19.22 12.68 8.89
N LYS A 147 -18.21 11.86 8.57
CA LYS A 147 -18.18 10.41 8.91
C LYS A 147 -18.39 10.21 10.41
N ASP A 148 -17.68 10.97 11.25
CA ASP A 148 -17.84 10.92 12.71
C ASP A 148 -19.27 11.29 13.15
N ALA A 149 -19.80 12.35 12.59
CA ALA A 149 -21.18 12.82 12.90
C ALA A 149 -22.26 11.81 12.48
N HIS A 150 -22.03 11.07 11.40
CA HIS A 150 -22.94 10.04 10.87
C HIS A 150 -22.57 8.60 11.35
N SER A 151 -21.81 8.48 12.45
CA SER A 151 -21.44 7.18 13.04
C SER A 151 -20.75 6.22 12.04
N GLY A 152 -19.97 6.77 11.12
CA GLY A 152 -19.22 6.00 10.10
C GLY A 152 -20.03 5.63 8.85
N ALA A 153 -21.30 6.07 8.71
CA ALA A 153 -22.12 5.80 7.53
C ALA A 153 -21.43 6.25 6.23
N ALA A 154 -21.63 5.50 5.13
CA ALA A 154 -21.09 5.87 3.83
C ALA A 154 -21.64 7.23 3.37
N TRP A 155 -20.82 8.01 2.64
CA TRP A 155 -21.22 9.35 2.21
C TRP A 155 -22.50 9.36 1.34
N GLY A 156 -22.77 8.27 0.63
CA GLY A 156 -24.00 8.11 -0.15
C GLY A 156 -25.27 7.93 0.69
N GLU A 157 -25.14 7.79 2.01
CA GLU A 157 -26.25 7.68 2.98
C GLU A 157 -26.49 8.98 3.77
N TRP A 158 -25.71 10.05 3.49
CA TRP A 158 -25.86 11.35 4.15
C TRP A 158 -27.05 12.13 3.60
N GLU A 159 -27.30 13.32 4.13
CA GLU A 159 -28.31 14.22 3.60
C GLU A 159 -28.03 14.57 2.13
N PRO A 160 -29.07 14.65 1.28
CA PRO A 160 -28.92 14.89 -0.16
C PRO A 160 -28.07 16.13 -0.51
N GLU A 161 -28.14 17.16 0.30
CA GLU A 161 -27.39 18.40 0.15
C GLU A 161 -25.89 18.20 0.40
N LEU A 162 -25.54 17.36 1.37
CA LEU A 162 -24.15 16.97 1.65
C LEU A 162 -23.61 16.01 0.59
N ILE A 163 -24.42 15.04 0.14
CA ILE A 163 -24.06 14.13 -0.95
C ILE A 163 -23.69 14.93 -2.20
N ARG A 164 -24.50 15.94 -2.57
CA ARG A 164 -24.33 16.79 -3.75
C ARG A 164 -23.36 17.95 -3.53
N ARG A 165 -22.80 18.06 -2.33
CA ARG A 165 -21.86 19.12 -1.96
C ARG A 165 -22.45 20.52 -2.15
N ASP A 166 -23.71 20.71 -1.77
CA ASP A 166 -24.35 22.03 -1.82
C ASP A 166 -23.50 23.06 -1.04
N PRO A 167 -23.20 24.23 -1.61
CA PRO A 167 -22.32 25.21 -0.98
C PRO A 167 -22.79 25.72 0.38
N GLU A 168 -24.13 25.89 0.58
CA GLU A 168 -24.69 26.36 1.83
C GLU A 168 -24.63 25.26 2.90
N ALA A 169 -24.98 24.00 2.54
CA ALA A 169 -24.88 22.85 3.42
C ALA A 169 -23.42 22.59 3.83
N LEU A 170 -22.47 22.70 2.90
CA LEU A 170 -21.05 22.58 3.23
C LEU A 170 -20.54 23.72 4.13
N ALA A 171 -21.05 24.96 3.97
CA ALA A 171 -20.67 26.07 4.83
C ALA A 171 -21.20 25.85 6.26
N GLU A 172 -22.45 25.41 6.40
CA GLU A 172 -23.03 25.04 7.69
C GLU A 172 -22.31 23.88 8.36
N ALA A 173 -22.01 22.81 7.59
CA ALA A 173 -21.25 21.66 8.09
C ALA A 173 -19.84 22.07 8.58
N ARG A 174 -19.13 22.94 7.84
CA ARG A 174 -17.83 23.47 8.28
C ARG A 174 -17.92 24.26 9.58
N ALA A 175 -18.98 25.04 9.77
CA ALA A 175 -19.19 25.80 10.99
C ALA A 175 -19.57 24.90 12.18
N SER A 176 -20.47 23.94 11.96
CA SER A 176 -20.98 23.03 13.00
C SER A 176 -19.93 22.01 13.47
N HIS A 177 -19.01 21.59 12.59
CA HIS A 177 -17.99 20.58 12.88
C HIS A 177 -16.57 21.16 12.93
N ALA A 178 -16.41 22.45 13.22
CA ALA A 178 -15.12 23.14 13.18
C ALA A 178 -14.04 22.45 14.02
N ASP A 179 -14.36 22.00 15.22
CA ASP A 179 -13.40 21.31 16.13
C ASP A 179 -12.97 19.95 15.58
N ALA A 180 -13.90 19.16 15.03
CA ALA A 180 -13.59 17.88 14.41
C ALA A 180 -12.70 18.05 13.15
N ILE A 181 -12.98 19.08 12.35
CA ILE A 181 -12.16 19.44 11.19
C ILE A 181 -10.73 19.80 11.63
N GLN A 182 -10.56 20.58 12.70
CA GLN A 182 -9.23 20.90 13.22
C GLN A 182 -8.51 19.65 13.77
N PHE A 183 -9.24 18.76 14.44
CA PHE A 183 -8.69 17.46 14.86
C PHE A 183 -8.10 16.67 13.68
N TRP A 184 -8.90 16.47 12.63
CA TRP A 184 -8.45 15.68 11.47
C TRP A 184 -7.28 16.35 10.72
N LYS A 185 -7.23 17.67 10.61
CA LYS A 185 -6.07 18.40 10.09
C LYS A 185 -4.82 18.19 10.95
N ALA A 186 -4.95 18.29 12.26
CA ALA A 186 -3.86 18.12 13.21
C ALA A 186 -3.32 16.67 13.18
N VAL A 187 -4.19 15.68 13.09
CA VAL A 187 -3.79 14.26 12.94
C VAL A 187 -2.96 14.06 11.67
N GLN A 188 -3.36 14.63 10.54
CA GLN A 188 -2.60 14.52 9.30
C GLN A 188 -1.24 15.23 9.40
N TYR A 189 -1.17 16.38 10.03
CA TYR A 189 0.10 17.04 10.31
C TYR A 189 1.04 16.16 11.14
N LEU A 190 0.55 15.55 12.22
CA LEU A 190 1.34 14.63 13.06
C LEU A 190 1.84 13.43 12.27
N PHE A 191 0.98 12.85 11.43
CA PHE A 191 1.35 11.74 10.57
C PHE A 191 2.49 12.12 9.62
N PHE A 192 2.31 13.16 8.80
CA PHE A 192 3.29 13.54 7.78
C PHE A 192 4.60 14.05 8.37
N ARG A 193 4.58 14.67 9.55
CA ARG A 193 5.80 15.05 10.28
C ARG A 193 6.62 13.82 10.67
N GLN A 194 5.98 12.81 11.25
CA GLN A 194 6.67 11.56 11.62
C GLN A 194 7.11 10.76 10.39
N TRP A 195 6.27 10.69 9.35
CA TRP A 195 6.60 10.04 8.09
C TRP A 195 7.84 10.66 7.41
N LYS A 196 7.87 11.98 7.31
CA LYS A 196 9.00 12.71 6.74
C LYS A 196 10.29 12.43 7.50
N ALA A 197 10.23 12.40 8.83
CA ALA A 197 11.38 12.09 9.68
C ALA A 197 11.86 10.64 9.50
N LEU A 198 10.96 9.67 9.41
CA LEU A 198 11.29 8.25 9.15
C LEU A 198 11.91 8.07 7.76
N LYS A 199 11.29 8.67 6.72
CA LYS A 199 11.83 8.61 5.36
C LYS A 199 13.23 9.20 5.26
N ALA A 200 13.44 10.37 5.86
CA ALA A 200 14.78 10.99 5.92
C ALA A 200 15.80 10.06 6.59
N TYR A 201 15.44 9.45 7.73
CA TYR A 201 16.30 8.49 8.41
C TYR A 201 16.66 7.27 7.56
N ALA A 202 15.71 6.74 6.80
CA ALA A 202 15.95 5.64 5.87
C ALA A 202 16.89 6.07 4.74
N ASN A 203 16.64 7.24 4.13
CA ASN A 203 17.45 7.77 3.04
C ASN A 203 18.89 8.09 3.47
N GLU A 204 19.11 8.64 4.69
CA GLU A 204 20.44 8.86 5.26
C GLU A 204 21.26 7.57 5.36
N LYS A 205 20.62 6.42 5.54
CA LYS A 205 21.23 5.10 5.54
C LYS A 205 21.30 4.45 4.14
N GLY A 206 20.92 5.17 3.09
CA GLY A 206 20.91 4.67 1.72
C GLY A 206 19.75 3.72 1.42
N ILE A 207 18.74 3.63 2.29
CA ILE A 207 17.54 2.83 2.08
C ILE A 207 16.48 3.70 1.38
N GLN A 208 16.02 3.26 0.22
CA GLN A 208 14.91 3.87 -0.51
C GLN A 208 13.59 3.19 -0.16
N ILE A 209 12.53 3.97 -0.03
CA ILE A 209 11.19 3.46 0.29
C ILE A 209 10.40 3.31 -1.01
N ILE A 210 9.93 2.09 -1.26
CA ILE A 210 8.97 1.78 -2.32
C ILE A 210 7.58 1.81 -1.68
N GLY A 211 6.76 2.78 -2.09
CA GLY A 211 5.35 2.83 -1.71
C GLY A 211 4.46 2.20 -2.77
N ASP A 212 3.20 1.98 -2.42
CA ASP A 212 2.23 1.32 -3.28
C ASP A 212 1.05 2.24 -3.59
N LEU A 213 0.62 2.22 -4.84
CA LEU A 213 -0.47 3.03 -5.37
C LEU A 213 -1.55 2.10 -5.94
N PRO A 214 -2.67 1.86 -5.23
CA PRO A 214 -3.83 1.20 -5.83
C PRO A 214 -4.33 2.01 -7.03
N ILE A 215 -4.59 1.35 -8.18
CA ILE A 215 -5.12 2.07 -9.34
C ILE A 215 -6.45 2.75 -8.97
N TYR A 216 -7.37 2.02 -8.36
CA TYR A 216 -8.68 2.55 -7.98
C TYR A 216 -8.70 3.14 -6.57
N VAL A 217 -9.76 3.89 -6.29
CA VAL A 217 -10.09 4.42 -4.96
C VAL A 217 -11.37 3.75 -4.43
N ALA A 218 -11.57 3.76 -3.13
CA ALA A 218 -12.80 3.23 -2.55
C ALA A 218 -14.02 4.07 -2.94
N ALA A 219 -15.17 3.43 -3.11
CA ALA A 219 -16.43 4.14 -3.36
C ALA A 219 -16.78 5.08 -2.20
N ASP A 220 -16.61 4.61 -0.95
CA ASP A 220 -16.76 5.43 0.25
C ASP A 220 -15.44 6.13 0.59
N SER A 221 -15.13 7.16 -0.20
CA SER A 221 -13.91 7.97 -0.05
C SER A 221 -14.17 9.44 -0.35
N VAL A 222 -13.33 10.28 0.24
CA VAL A 222 -13.33 11.71 -0.10
C VAL A 222 -12.96 11.95 -1.56
N ASP A 223 -12.19 11.07 -2.16
CA ASP A 223 -11.78 11.16 -3.56
C ASP A 223 -12.98 11.16 -4.51
N VAL A 224 -13.94 10.25 -4.28
CA VAL A 224 -15.18 10.19 -5.05
C VAL A 224 -16.14 11.31 -4.65
N TRP A 225 -16.34 11.53 -3.35
CA TRP A 225 -17.24 12.59 -2.86
C TRP A 225 -16.84 13.99 -3.29
N SER A 226 -15.52 14.30 -3.26
CA SER A 226 -15.04 15.65 -3.61
C SER A 226 -14.87 15.90 -5.11
N SER A 227 -14.75 14.84 -5.89
CA SER A 227 -14.46 14.91 -7.32
C SER A 227 -15.30 13.91 -8.13
N PRO A 228 -16.65 13.87 -7.96
CA PRO A 228 -17.50 12.86 -8.59
C PRO A 228 -17.44 12.89 -10.13
N GLN A 229 -17.11 14.03 -10.74
CA GLN A 229 -16.95 14.19 -12.19
C GLN A 229 -15.77 13.41 -12.78
N GLU A 230 -14.87 12.92 -11.95
CA GLU A 230 -13.72 12.10 -12.37
C GLU A 230 -14.09 10.59 -12.48
N PHE A 231 -15.33 10.22 -12.13
CA PHE A 231 -15.77 8.83 -12.02
C PHE A 231 -17.04 8.58 -12.85
N GLN A 232 -17.24 7.31 -13.26
CA GLN A 232 -18.43 6.86 -13.99
C GLN A 232 -19.61 6.68 -13.03
N LEU A 233 -20.26 7.78 -12.67
CA LEU A 233 -21.43 7.84 -11.79
C LEU A 233 -22.67 8.26 -12.58
N ASP A 234 -23.83 7.84 -12.10
CA ASP A 234 -25.12 8.32 -12.61
C ASP A 234 -25.50 9.69 -12.02
N GLU A 235 -26.69 10.17 -12.35
CA GLU A 235 -27.24 11.44 -11.86
C GLU A 235 -27.47 11.48 -10.33
N ASN A 236 -27.52 10.32 -9.69
CA ASN A 236 -27.65 10.14 -8.24
C ASN A 236 -26.29 9.89 -7.56
N LEU A 237 -25.19 10.02 -8.29
CA LEU A 237 -23.82 9.76 -7.84
C LEU A 237 -23.57 8.29 -7.45
N VAL A 238 -24.33 7.37 -8.04
CA VAL A 238 -24.14 5.92 -7.88
C VAL A 238 -23.27 5.39 -9.04
N PRO A 239 -22.27 4.52 -8.78
CA PRO A 239 -21.49 3.93 -9.86
C PRO A 239 -22.37 3.20 -10.89
N THR A 240 -22.12 3.41 -12.17
CA THR A 240 -22.80 2.65 -13.24
C THR A 240 -22.16 1.29 -13.47
N GLU A 241 -20.84 1.24 -13.37
CA GLU A 241 -20.02 0.04 -13.44
C GLU A 241 -18.90 0.17 -12.38
N VAL A 242 -18.38 -0.97 -11.94
CA VAL A 242 -17.30 -1.05 -10.93
C VAL A 242 -16.15 -1.92 -11.42
N ALA A 243 -14.99 -1.74 -10.80
CA ALA A 243 -13.79 -2.47 -11.12
C ALA A 243 -13.80 -3.91 -10.62
N GLY A 244 -13.04 -4.77 -11.33
CA GLY A 244 -12.76 -6.12 -10.94
C GLY A 244 -11.86 -6.83 -11.94
N CYS A 245 -11.80 -8.16 -11.85
CA CYS A 245 -11.10 -9.03 -12.79
C CYS A 245 -12.05 -10.12 -13.31
N PRO A 246 -11.89 -10.57 -14.57
CA PRO A 246 -12.69 -11.65 -15.12
C PRO A 246 -12.43 -12.98 -14.41
N PRO A 247 -13.32 -13.96 -14.57
CA PRO A 247 -13.05 -15.34 -14.19
C PRO A 247 -11.75 -15.87 -14.82
N ASP A 248 -10.95 -16.58 -14.02
CA ASP A 248 -9.68 -17.16 -14.42
C ASP A 248 -9.43 -18.52 -13.75
N ALA A 249 -8.22 -19.08 -13.87
CA ALA A 249 -7.84 -20.35 -13.26
C ALA A 249 -7.80 -20.30 -11.71
N PHE A 250 -7.76 -19.11 -11.12
CA PHE A 250 -7.69 -18.90 -9.67
C PHE A 250 -9.05 -18.58 -9.05
N SER A 251 -9.96 -17.95 -9.83
CA SER A 251 -11.30 -17.59 -9.40
C SER A 251 -12.32 -17.87 -10.51
N ALA A 252 -13.17 -18.87 -10.32
CA ALA A 252 -14.21 -19.26 -11.28
C ALA A 252 -15.28 -18.18 -11.51
N THR A 253 -15.46 -17.25 -10.57
CA THR A 253 -16.41 -16.12 -10.65
C THR A 253 -15.72 -14.79 -10.88
N GLY A 254 -14.39 -14.79 -11.04
CA GLY A 254 -13.58 -13.58 -11.09
C GLY A 254 -13.50 -12.87 -9.74
N GLN A 255 -13.08 -11.61 -9.77
CA GLN A 255 -12.99 -10.76 -8.58
C GLN A 255 -13.82 -9.49 -8.77
N LEU A 256 -14.78 -9.27 -7.89
CA LEU A 256 -15.58 -8.04 -7.82
C LEU A 256 -14.98 -7.14 -6.74
N TRP A 257 -14.25 -6.09 -7.16
CA TRP A 257 -13.59 -5.18 -6.21
C TRP A 257 -14.52 -4.07 -5.73
N GLY A 258 -15.52 -3.68 -6.54
CA GLY A 258 -16.52 -2.69 -6.16
C GLY A 258 -16.06 -1.23 -6.23
N ASN A 259 -14.84 -0.96 -6.64
CA ASN A 259 -14.31 0.40 -6.79
C ASN A 259 -14.98 1.08 -7.99
N PRO A 260 -15.37 2.37 -7.92
CA PRO A 260 -15.89 3.11 -9.07
C PRO A 260 -14.81 3.26 -10.16
N LEU A 261 -15.25 3.21 -11.40
CA LEU A 261 -14.37 3.37 -12.55
C LEU A 261 -14.17 4.86 -12.87
N TYR A 262 -12.98 5.21 -13.39
CA TYR A 262 -12.68 6.56 -13.82
C TYR A 262 -13.40 6.93 -15.11
N ASP A 263 -13.90 8.17 -15.23
CA ASP A 263 -14.30 8.76 -16.50
C ASP A 263 -13.05 9.33 -17.20
N TRP A 264 -12.40 8.46 -17.98
CA TRP A 264 -11.18 8.82 -18.68
C TRP A 264 -11.36 9.94 -19.69
N ASP A 265 -12.56 10.10 -20.26
CA ASP A 265 -12.87 11.18 -21.20
C ASP A 265 -13.02 12.53 -20.49
N ALA A 266 -13.63 12.56 -19.29
CA ALA A 266 -13.66 13.74 -18.45
C ALA A 266 -12.26 14.11 -17.97
N MET A 267 -11.48 13.15 -17.49
CA MET A 267 -10.09 13.36 -17.05
C MET A 267 -9.19 13.86 -18.18
N ARG A 268 -9.34 13.36 -19.41
CA ARG A 268 -8.59 13.85 -20.59
C ARG A 268 -8.85 15.32 -20.84
N LYS A 269 -10.10 15.78 -20.74
CA LYS A 269 -10.48 17.21 -20.95
C LYS A 269 -9.81 18.14 -19.93
N THR A 270 -9.53 17.66 -18.73
CA THR A 270 -8.82 18.41 -17.68
C THR A 270 -7.30 18.19 -17.69
N GLY A 271 -6.76 17.51 -18.72
CA GLY A 271 -5.34 17.14 -18.80
C GLY A 271 -4.91 16.18 -17.71
N TYR A 272 -5.79 15.28 -17.29
CA TYR A 272 -5.56 14.31 -16.22
C TYR A 272 -5.11 14.95 -14.89
N ALA A 273 -5.58 16.16 -14.60
CA ALA A 273 -5.11 16.97 -13.47
C ALA A 273 -5.21 16.23 -12.12
N TRP A 274 -6.24 15.40 -11.93
CA TRP A 274 -6.41 14.60 -10.73
C TRP A 274 -5.29 13.55 -10.59
N TRP A 275 -4.95 12.80 -11.65
CA TRP A 275 -3.87 11.82 -11.67
C TRP A 275 -2.49 12.47 -11.53
N VAL A 276 -2.26 13.61 -12.16
CA VAL A 276 -1.01 14.38 -12.01
C VAL A 276 -0.81 14.78 -10.54
N ARG A 277 -1.86 15.27 -9.88
CA ARG A 277 -1.81 15.61 -8.44
C ARG A 277 -1.51 14.38 -7.58
N ARG A 278 -2.17 13.23 -7.87
CA ARG A 278 -1.99 11.97 -7.14
C ARG A 278 -0.55 11.47 -7.23
N ILE A 279 0.00 11.38 -8.44
CA ILE A 279 1.39 10.94 -8.66
C ILE A 279 2.38 11.92 -8.02
N ARG A 280 2.17 13.24 -8.18
CA ARG A 280 3.02 14.26 -7.54
C ARG A 280 3.09 14.08 -6.04
N HIS A 281 1.95 13.89 -5.39
CA HIS A 281 1.87 13.67 -3.94
C HIS A 281 2.64 12.41 -3.53
N LEU A 282 2.39 11.29 -4.20
CA LEU A 282 3.03 10.00 -3.86
C LEU A 282 4.54 10.01 -4.11
N CYS A 283 5.01 10.63 -5.21
CA CYS A 283 6.44 10.80 -5.46
C CYS A 283 7.11 11.76 -4.45
N GLY A 284 6.33 12.61 -3.77
CA GLY A 284 6.82 13.42 -2.65
C GLY A 284 7.03 12.62 -1.36
N ILE A 285 6.19 11.61 -1.13
CA ILE A 285 6.23 10.81 0.10
C ILE A 285 6.98 9.49 -0.03
N TYR A 286 7.23 8.98 -1.25
CA TYR A 286 8.02 7.78 -1.51
C TYR A 286 9.23 8.10 -2.39
N ASP A 287 10.20 7.20 -2.45
CA ASP A 287 11.36 7.30 -3.36
C ASP A 287 11.07 6.58 -4.69
N VAL A 288 10.25 5.55 -4.63
CA VAL A 288 9.74 4.77 -5.77
C VAL A 288 8.27 4.47 -5.55
N VAL A 289 7.45 4.55 -6.58
CA VAL A 289 6.02 4.22 -6.52
C VAL A 289 5.75 2.95 -7.31
N ARG A 290 5.25 1.91 -6.67
CA ARG A 290 4.66 0.75 -7.36
C ARG A 290 3.21 1.10 -7.70
N ILE A 291 2.87 1.04 -8.97
CA ILE A 291 1.47 1.16 -9.41
C ILE A 291 0.86 -0.24 -9.46
N ASP A 292 -0.11 -0.46 -8.59
CA ASP A 292 -0.88 -1.69 -8.53
C ASP A 292 -1.85 -1.79 -9.71
N HIS A 293 -2.02 -3.00 -10.25
CA HIS A 293 -2.89 -3.30 -11.40
C HIS A 293 -2.64 -2.39 -12.62
N PHE A 294 -1.36 -2.22 -13.02
CA PHE A 294 -0.96 -1.32 -14.10
C PHE A 294 -1.65 -1.62 -15.43
N ARG A 295 -2.01 -2.88 -15.69
CA ARG A 295 -2.76 -3.25 -16.89
C ARG A 295 -4.07 -2.47 -17.08
N GLY A 296 -4.71 -2.01 -15.99
CA GLY A 296 -5.95 -1.24 -16.02
C GLY A 296 -5.85 0.07 -16.80
N PHE A 297 -4.62 0.58 -17.04
CA PHE A 297 -4.40 1.75 -17.88
C PHE A 297 -4.38 1.42 -19.39
N ALA A 298 -4.09 0.20 -19.79
CA ALA A 298 -4.27 -0.26 -21.16
C ALA A 298 -5.71 -0.69 -21.39
N GLY A 299 -6.23 -1.58 -20.53
CA GLY A 299 -7.60 -2.03 -20.55
C GLY A 299 -8.05 -2.48 -19.16
N TYR A 300 -9.23 -2.06 -18.76
CA TYR A 300 -9.83 -2.37 -17.46
C TYR A 300 -11.12 -3.19 -17.60
N TYR A 301 -11.38 -4.02 -16.58
CA TYR A 301 -12.57 -4.88 -16.57
C TYR A 301 -13.69 -4.19 -15.81
N ALA A 302 -14.77 -3.86 -16.50
CA ALA A 302 -15.93 -3.14 -16.00
C ALA A 302 -17.08 -4.12 -15.73
N ILE A 303 -17.59 -4.11 -14.51
CA ILE A 303 -18.68 -4.99 -14.06
C ILE A 303 -19.89 -4.12 -13.75
N PRO A 304 -21.11 -4.42 -14.24
CA PRO A 304 -22.30 -3.65 -13.92
C PRO A 304 -22.49 -3.53 -12.41
N PHE A 305 -22.75 -2.31 -11.91
CA PHE A 305 -22.97 -2.09 -10.48
C PHE A 305 -24.14 -2.93 -9.96
N GLY A 306 -24.00 -3.50 -8.77
CA GLY A 306 -25.00 -4.40 -8.18
C GLY A 306 -24.91 -5.87 -8.64
N SER A 307 -23.93 -6.22 -9.48
CA SER A 307 -23.66 -7.62 -9.81
C SER A 307 -23.22 -8.42 -8.59
N ALA A 308 -23.60 -9.70 -8.55
CA ALA A 308 -23.20 -10.61 -7.47
C ALA A 308 -21.76 -11.10 -7.59
N ASP A 309 -21.22 -11.11 -8.82
CA ASP A 309 -19.87 -11.58 -9.16
C ASP A 309 -19.34 -10.85 -10.41
N ALA A 310 -18.16 -11.25 -10.89
CA ALA A 310 -17.52 -10.64 -12.05
C ALA A 310 -17.82 -11.33 -13.40
N CYS A 311 -18.70 -12.33 -13.44
CA CYS A 311 -18.94 -13.11 -14.67
C CYS A 311 -19.51 -12.27 -15.83
N ASN A 312 -20.28 -11.22 -15.53
CA ASN A 312 -20.97 -10.38 -16.52
C ASN A 312 -20.21 -9.09 -16.87
N GLY A 313 -18.95 -8.99 -16.48
CA GLY A 313 -18.13 -7.84 -16.81
C GLY A 313 -17.65 -7.85 -18.27
N ARG A 314 -17.03 -6.74 -18.67
CA ARG A 314 -16.47 -6.54 -20.01
C ARG A 314 -15.20 -5.70 -19.99
N TRP A 315 -14.31 -5.95 -20.92
CA TRP A 315 -13.13 -5.14 -21.12
C TRP A 315 -13.48 -3.80 -21.76
N ARG A 316 -12.86 -2.74 -21.23
CA ARG A 316 -12.91 -1.40 -21.77
C ARG A 316 -11.50 -0.86 -21.95
N GLU A 317 -11.32 0.03 -22.92
CA GLU A 317 -10.04 0.68 -23.19
C GLU A 317 -9.71 1.71 -22.10
N GLY A 318 -8.45 1.69 -21.61
CA GLY A 318 -7.93 2.64 -20.64
C GLY A 318 -7.35 3.90 -21.31
N PRO A 319 -6.77 4.84 -20.54
CA PRO A 319 -6.20 6.09 -21.07
C PRO A 319 -4.90 5.87 -21.86
N GLY A 320 -4.31 4.68 -21.74
CA GLY A 320 -3.09 4.30 -22.44
C GLY A 320 -1.89 5.21 -22.11
N ILE A 321 -1.03 5.39 -23.12
CA ILE A 321 0.22 6.14 -22.97
C ILE A 321 0.00 7.65 -22.77
N GLU A 322 -1.13 8.21 -23.20
CA GLU A 322 -1.42 9.64 -23.11
C GLU A 322 -1.37 10.16 -21.66
N LEU A 323 -1.91 9.39 -20.71
CA LEU A 323 -1.83 9.71 -19.28
C LEU A 323 -0.37 9.83 -18.82
N PHE A 324 0.47 8.84 -19.13
CA PHE A 324 1.86 8.79 -18.67
C PHE A 324 2.73 9.84 -19.35
N GLN A 325 2.50 10.15 -20.62
CA GLN A 325 3.14 11.28 -21.31
C GLN A 325 2.76 12.62 -20.66
N THR A 326 1.51 12.75 -20.21
CA THR A 326 1.07 13.94 -19.49
C THR A 326 1.75 14.04 -18.13
N ILE A 327 1.81 12.93 -17.37
CA ILE A 327 2.52 12.87 -16.07
C ILE A 327 4.00 13.23 -16.25
N GLU A 328 4.68 12.66 -17.25
CA GLU A 328 6.10 12.95 -17.51
C GLU A 328 6.33 14.41 -17.93
N ARG A 329 5.44 14.99 -18.73
CA ARG A 329 5.50 16.40 -19.12
C ARG A 329 5.36 17.34 -17.92
N GLU A 330 4.45 17.03 -16.97
CA GLU A 330 4.12 17.89 -15.83
C GLU A 330 5.08 17.70 -14.63
N LEU A 331 5.62 16.50 -14.46
CA LEU A 331 6.40 16.13 -13.27
C LEU A 331 7.86 15.75 -13.59
N GLY A 332 8.21 15.61 -14.87
CA GLY A 332 9.45 14.97 -15.26
C GLY A 332 9.40 13.45 -15.07
N LYS A 333 10.51 12.78 -15.34
CA LYS A 333 10.62 11.33 -15.19
C LYS A 333 10.55 10.94 -13.72
N GLN A 334 9.60 10.06 -13.39
CA GLN A 334 9.38 9.54 -12.04
C GLN A 334 9.90 8.11 -11.89
N ASN A 335 10.25 7.71 -10.67
CA ASN A 335 10.65 6.34 -10.35
C ASN A 335 9.39 5.50 -10.10
N ILE A 336 8.91 4.83 -11.13
CA ILE A 336 7.69 4.02 -11.08
C ILE A 336 8.02 2.56 -11.41
N ILE A 337 7.40 1.64 -10.69
CA ILE A 337 7.32 0.19 -10.96
C ILE A 337 5.89 -0.10 -11.39
N ALA A 338 5.72 -0.85 -12.47
CA ALA A 338 4.42 -1.29 -12.93
C ALA A 338 4.13 -2.72 -12.45
N GLU A 339 3.03 -2.93 -11.74
CA GLU A 339 2.54 -4.27 -11.47
C GLU A 339 1.84 -4.79 -12.72
N ASP A 340 2.51 -5.73 -13.39
CA ASP A 340 2.09 -6.37 -14.64
C ASP A 340 1.84 -7.87 -14.44
N LEU A 341 1.19 -8.23 -13.36
CA LEU A 341 0.83 -9.62 -13.05
C LEU A 341 -0.53 -10.00 -13.67
N GLY A 342 -0.79 -11.30 -13.78
CA GLY A 342 -2.03 -11.86 -14.32
C GLY A 342 -2.05 -11.96 -15.83
N PHE A 343 -3.24 -11.87 -16.45
CA PHE A 343 -3.41 -12.04 -17.88
C PHE A 343 -2.97 -10.79 -18.66
N LEU A 344 -1.84 -10.89 -19.37
CA LEU A 344 -1.27 -9.80 -20.16
C LEU A 344 -1.60 -9.96 -21.63
N THR A 345 -1.98 -8.84 -22.25
CA THR A 345 -2.29 -8.71 -23.68
C THR A 345 -1.26 -7.82 -24.37
N ASP A 346 -1.21 -7.85 -25.70
CA ASP A 346 -0.20 -7.08 -26.48
C ASP A 346 -0.23 -5.58 -26.20
N ASP A 347 -1.41 -5.03 -25.91
CA ASP A 347 -1.60 -3.62 -25.55
C ASP A 347 -0.97 -3.27 -24.20
N VAL A 348 -1.00 -4.19 -23.22
CA VAL A 348 -0.30 -4.02 -21.93
C VAL A 348 1.21 -4.02 -22.13
N TYR A 349 1.74 -4.96 -22.92
CA TYR A 349 3.17 -4.99 -23.26
C TYR A 349 3.59 -3.74 -24.04
N ALA A 350 2.76 -3.27 -24.96
CA ALA A 350 3.01 -2.02 -25.68
C ALA A 350 3.08 -0.82 -24.74
N LEU A 351 2.17 -0.74 -23.77
CA LEU A 351 2.15 0.34 -22.78
C LEU A 351 3.38 0.27 -21.86
N LEU A 352 3.75 -0.90 -21.35
CA LEU A 352 4.96 -1.10 -20.54
C LEU A 352 6.22 -0.66 -21.30
N ASN A 353 6.35 -1.09 -22.55
CA ASN A 353 7.49 -0.71 -23.39
C ASN A 353 7.51 0.80 -23.67
N ALA A 354 6.36 1.42 -23.89
CA ALA A 354 6.26 2.85 -24.18
C ALA A 354 6.59 3.73 -22.95
N THR A 355 6.20 3.29 -21.74
CA THR A 355 6.55 4.00 -20.48
C THR A 355 7.97 3.71 -20.04
N GLY A 356 8.51 2.55 -20.40
CA GLY A 356 9.81 2.06 -19.91
C GLY A 356 9.82 1.75 -18.41
N TYR A 357 8.67 1.58 -17.78
CA TYR A 357 8.59 1.18 -16.38
C TYR A 357 8.95 -0.30 -16.22
N PRO A 358 9.76 -0.65 -15.21
CA PRO A 358 10.05 -2.05 -14.93
C PRO A 358 8.78 -2.77 -14.44
N GLY A 359 8.52 -3.94 -15.02
CA GLY A 359 7.49 -4.86 -14.58
C GLY A 359 7.95 -5.78 -13.46
N MET A 360 7.06 -6.64 -12.99
CA MET A 360 7.27 -7.55 -11.86
C MET A 360 7.38 -9.00 -12.32
N LYS A 361 8.16 -9.79 -11.59
CA LYS A 361 8.29 -11.25 -11.76
C LYS A 361 8.17 -11.92 -10.39
N VAL A 362 7.16 -12.78 -10.22
CA VAL A 362 6.90 -13.52 -8.97
C VAL A 362 7.34 -14.96 -9.13
N MET A 363 8.30 -15.41 -8.33
CA MET A 363 8.91 -16.74 -8.47
C MET A 363 7.93 -17.87 -8.14
N GLU A 364 6.99 -17.69 -7.21
CA GLU A 364 5.99 -18.72 -6.93
C GLU A 364 5.16 -19.10 -8.17
N PHE A 365 4.88 -18.15 -9.06
CA PHE A 365 4.17 -18.42 -10.31
C PHE A 365 5.00 -19.22 -11.32
N ALA A 366 6.34 -19.22 -11.21
CA ALA A 366 7.21 -19.96 -12.10
C ALA A 366 7.01 -21.49 -12.06
N PHE A 367 6.46 -21.99 -10.98
CA PHE A 367 6.29 -23.42 -10.74
C PHE A 367 4.84 -23.87 -10.79
N ASP A 368 3.87 -22.94 -10.90
CA ASP A 368 2.46 -23.27 -11.03
C ASP A 368 2.19 -23.97 -12.36
N SER A 369 1.80 -25.24 -12.29
CA SER A 369 1.55 -26.08 -13.48
C SER A 369 0.31 -25.66 -14.28
N ARG A 370 -0.53 -24.78 -13.72
CA ARG A 370 -1.72 -24.23 -14.38
C ARG A 370 -1.41 -22.99 -15.21
N ASP A 371 -0.30 -22.32 -14.90
CA ASP A 371 0.15 -21.10 -15.59
C ASP A 371 1.36 -21.41 -16.48
N GLY A 372 1.22 -21.19 -17.79
CA GLY A 372 2.32 -21.28 -18.76
C GLY A 372 3.19 -20.03 -18.83
N GLY A 373 3.10 -19.13 -17.84
CA GLY A 373 3.77 -17.83 -17.81
C GLY A 373 5.29 -17.91 -17.75
N ASN A 374 5.93 -16.80 -18.09
CA ASN A 374 7.37 -16.66 -18.20
C ASN A 374 7.98 -16.12 -16.89
N TYR A 375 7.88 -16.89 -15.79
CA TYR A 375 8.32 -16.50 -14.46
C TYR A 375 9.56 -17.23 -13.96
N LEU A 376 10.21 -18.08 -14.80
CA LEU A 376 11.45 -18.74 -14.42
C LEU A 376 12.61 -17.73 -14.39
N PRO A 377 13.45 -17.74 -13.35
CA PRO A 377 14.53 -16.75 -13.16
C PRO A 377 15.52 -16.59 -14.32
N HIS A 378 15.73 -17.64 -15.14
CA HIS A 378 16.61 -17.56 -16.30
C HIS A 378 15.98 -16.80 -17.50
N ASP A 379 14.66 -16.61 -17.50
CA ASP A 379 13.93 -15.87 -18.53
C ASP A 379 13.66 -14.41 -18.16
N TYR A 380 14.10 -13.97 -16.99
CA TYR A 380 13.84 -12.59 -16.56
C TYR A 380 14.58 -11.57 -17.45
N PRO A 381 13.91 -10.46 -17.82
CA PRO A 381 14.60 -9.31 -18.37
C PRO A 381 15.41 -8.61 -17.25
N ARG A 382 16.48 -7.89 -17.60
CA ARG A 382 17.25 -7.12 -16.61
C ARG A 382 16.41 -6.05 -15.92
N GLY A 383 15.68 -5.27 -16.69
CA GLY A 383 14.84 -4.17 -16.19
C GLY A 383 13.54 -4.66 -15.57
N CYS A 384 13.58 -5.62 -14.63
CA CYS A 384 12.41 -6.06 -13.88
C CYS A 384 12.69 -6.09 -12.38
N ILE A 385 11.63 -6.20 -11.61
CA ILE A 385 11.66 -6.43 -10.16
C ILE A 385 11.24 -7.87 -9.90
N ALA A 386 12.13 -8.66 -9.31
CA ALA A 386 11.86 -10.06 -8.97
C ALA A 386 11.41 -10.19 -7.52
N TYR A 387 10.38 -11.00 -7.28
CA TYR A 387 9.81 -11.28 -5.97
C TYR A 387 9.83 -12.79 -5.69
N THR A 388 9.97 -13.21 -4.44
CA THR A 388 9.56 -14.57 -4.02
C THR A 388 8.05 -14.72 -4.15
N GLY A 389 7.32 -13.84 -3.50
CA GLY A 389 5.88 -13.61 -3.51
C GLY A 389 5.60 -12.17 -3.12
N THR A 390 4.37 -11.69 -3.36
CA THR A 390 3.85 -10.40 -2.90
C THR A 390 3.07 -10.56 -1.60
N HIS A 391 2.47 -9.49 -1.08
CA HIS A 391 1.58 -9.54 0.08
C HIS A 391 0.31 -10.38 -0.13
N ASP A 392 -0.06 -10.67 -1.38
CA ASP A 392 -1.21 -11.52 -1.77
C ASP A 392 -0.87 -13.01 -1.85
N ASN A 393 0.42 -13.32 -1.92
CA ASN A 393 0.91 -14.68 -1.99
C ASN A 393 1.07 -15.29 -0.59
N GLU A 394 1.20 -16.62 -0.54
CA GLU A 394 1.70 -17.29 0.66
C GLU A 394 3.12 -16.82 0.97
N PRO A 395 3.57 -16.80 2.25
CA PRO A 395 5.00 -16.90 2.51
C PRO A 395 5.55 -18.20 1.92
N VAL A 396 6.81 -18.19 1.47
CA VAL A 396 7.41 -19.35 0.78
C VAL A 396 7.19 -20.68 1.50
N ASN A 397 7.35 -20.75 2.82
CA ASN A 397 7.11 -21.99 3.53
C ASN A 397 5.63 -22.43 3.48
N GLY A 398 4.69 -21.51 3.56
CA GLY A 398 3.26 -21.78 3.37
C GLY A 398 2.95 -22.26 1.94
N TRP A 399 3.62 -21.69 0.93
CA TRP A 399 3.50 -22.15 -0.45
C TRP A 399 3.95 -23.61 -0.58
N PHE A 400 5.07 -24.02 0.04
CA PHE A 400 5.50 -25.43 0.04
C PHE A 400 4.54 -26.39 0.74
N GLU A 401 3.70 -25.88 1.63
CA GLU A 401 2.68 -26.69 2.32
C GLU A 401 1.38 -26.80 1.52
N THR A 402 1.05 -25.79 0.71
CA THR A 402 -0.26 -25.67 0.04
C THR A 402 -0.23 -25.94 -1.47
N ALA A 403 0.92 -25.74 -2.12
CA ALA A 403 1.07 -25.94 -3.56
C ALA A 403 1.01 -27.43 -3.96
N ALA A 404 0.67 -27.69 -5.22
CA ALA A 404 0.63 -29.06 -5.74
C ALA A 404 2.00 -29.75 -5.59
N PRO A 405 2.03 -31.06 -5.25
CA PRO A 405 3.29 -31.79 -5.10
C PRO A 405 4.21 -31.76 -6.35
N ALA A 406 3.65 -31.69 -7.54
CA ALA A 406 4.41 -31.56 -8.77
C ALA A 406 5.13 -30.21 -8.88
N ASP A 407 4.47 -29.12 -8.44
CA ASP A 407 4.99 -27.77 -8.49
C ASP A 407 6.13 -27.59 -7.47
N THR A 408 5.94 -28.09 -6.24
CA THR A 408 6.98 -28.08 -5.21
C THR A 408 8.18 -28.93 -5.61
N ALA A 409 7.96 -30.12 -6.22
CA ALA A 409 9.04 -30.97 -6.72
C ALA A 409 9.83 -30.26 -7.83
N ARG A 410 9.17 -29.57 -8.75
CA ARG A 410 9.81 -28.78 -9.81
C ARG A 410 10.64 -27.65 -9.24
N ALA A 411 10.14 -26.93 -8.23
CA ALA A 411 10.88 -25.86 -7.55
C ALA A 411 12.15 -26.41 -6.86
N ILE A 412 12.01 -27.55 -6.15
CA ILE A 412 13.13 -28.21 -5.46
C ILE A 412 14.22 -28.61 -6.47
N ASP A 413 13.83 -29.21 -7.58
CA ASP A 413 14.80 -29.67 -8.60
C ASP A 413 15.45 -28.47 -9.32
N TYR A 414 14.65 -27.51 -9.79
CA TYR A 414 15.15 -26.34 -10.53
C TYR A 414 16.11 -25.48 -9.70
N LEU A 415 15.80 -25.21 -8.43
CA LEU A 415 16.60 -24.36 -7.54
C LEU A 415 17.62 -25.16 -6.71
N GLN A 416 17.63 -26.50 -6.82
CA GLN A 416 18.46 -27.40 -5.99
C GLN A 416 18.26 -27.11 -4.49
N LEU A 417 16.97 -27.03 -4.08
CA LEU A 417 16.61 -26.70 -2.70
C LEU A 417 16.93 -27.85 -1.74
N THR A 418 17.38 -27.52 -0.54
CA THR A 418 17.67 -28.50 0.50
C THR A 418 17.00 -28.14 1.82
N LYS A 419 16.58 -29.14 2.58
CA LYS A 419 16.06 -28.94 3.96
C LYS A 419 17.11 -28.32 4.88
N LYS A 420 18.39 -28.57 4.63
CA LYS A 420 19.49 -28.03 5.45
C LYS A 420 19.64 -26.52 5.30
N GLU A 421 19.49 -25.99 4.08
CA GLU A 421 19.48 -24.55 3.82
C GLU A 421 18.19 -23.90 4.30
N GLY A 422 17.07 -24.61 4.16
CA GLY A 422 15.70 -24.13 4.28
C GLY A 422 15.16 -23.68 2.92
N TYR A 423 13.98 -24.14 2.53
CA TYR A 423 13.40 -23.88 1.21
C TYR A 423 13.24 -22.37 0.95
N HIS A 424 12.78 -21.60 1.95
CA HIS A 424 12.68 -20.14 1.87
C HIS A 424 14.03 -19.46 1.55
N TRP A 425 15.14 -19.92 2.14
CA TRP A 425 16.47 -19.39 1.82
C TRP A 425 16.93 -19.77 0.41
N GLY A 426 16.59 -20.97 -0.05
CA GLY A 426 16.89 -21.41 -1.41
C GLY A 426 16.10 -20.63 -2.46
N MET A 427 14.81 -20.33 -2.21
CA MET A 427 14.00 -19.45 -3.06
C MET A 427 14.56 -18.02 -3.09
N LEU A 428 14.90 -17.45 -1.93
CA LEU A 428 15.58 -16.16 -1.83
C LEU A 428 16.86 -16.14 -2.65
N ARG A 429 17.73 -17.15 -2.48
CA ARG A 429 18.94 -17.30 -3.27
C ARG A 429 18.65 -17.37 -4.78
N GLY A 430 17.58 -18.04 -5.17
CA GLY A 430 17.13 -18.13 -6.56
C GLY A 430 16.86 -16.75 -7.16
N ILE A 431 16.08 -15.90 -6.52
CA ILE A 431 15.82 -14.55 -7.05
C ILE A 431 17.01 -13.60 -6.92
N TRP A 432 17.85 -13.74 -5.86
CA TRP A 432 19.09 -12.96 -5.73
C TRP A 432 20.09 -13.27 -6.86
N SER A 433 20.15 -14.53 -7.32
CA SER A 433 21.01 -14.97 -8.43
C SER A 433 20.52 -14.52 -9.80
N SER A 434 19.23 -14.18 -9.94
CA SER A 434 18.64 -13.76 -11.23
C SER A 434 19.29 -12.47 -11.78
N VAL A 435 19.02 -12.18 -13.04
CA VAL A 435 19.52 -10.96 -13.73
C VAL A 435 18.70 -9.72 -13.41
N ALA A 436 17.58 -9.85 -12.70
CA ALA A 436 16.71 -8.72 -12.32
C ALA A 436 17.51 -7.61 -11.63
N ASP A 437 17.25 -6.38 -12.00
CA ASP A 437 17.88 -5.21 -11.38
C ASP A 437 17.57 -5.11 -9.89
N LEU A 438 16.32 -5.37 -9.50
CA LEU A 438 15.91 -5.36 -8.11
C LEU A 438 15.27 -6.71 -7.75
N ALA A 439 15.61 -7.23 -6.57
CA ALA A 439 14.99 -8.42 -6.00
C ALA A 439 14.45 -8.12 -4.62
N ILE A 440 13.17 -8.45 -4.39
CA ILE A 440 12.45 -8.17 -3.14
C ILE A 440 11.89 -9.48 -2.59
N VAL A 441 12.00 -9.67 -1.27
CA VAL A 441 11.40 -10.79 -0.55
C VAL A 441 10.46 -10.29 0.53
N GLN A 442 9.46 -11.07 0.85
CA GLN A 442 8.62 -10.82 2.01
C GLN A 442 9.44 -10.95 3.31
N ALA A 443 9.16 -10.11 4.30
CA ALA A 443 9.79 -10.22 5.62
C ALA A 443 9.55 -11.60 6.24
N GLN A 444 8.38 -12.18 6.01
CA GLN A 444 8.00 -13.52 6.45
C GLN A 444 8.97 -14.59 5.91
N ASP A 445 9.43 -14.46 4.68
CA ASP A 445 10.34 -15.41 4.05
C ASP A 445 11.71 -15.42 4.73
N ILE A 446 12.28 -14.23 5.02
CA ILE A 446 13.56 -14.19 5.74
C ILE A 446 13.46 -14.68 7.17
N LEU A 447 12.26 -14.61 7.78
CA LEU A 447 11.96 -15.14 9.11
C LEU A 447 11.63 -16.63 9.08
N GLY A 448 11.38 -17.23 7.92
CA GLY A 448 11.03 -18.63 7.74
C GLY A 448 9.64 -18.97 8.27
N LEU A 449 8.69 -18.04 8.17
CA LEU A 449 7.30 -18.22 8.58
C LEU A 449 6.47 -18.88 7.47
N GLY A 450 5.36 -19.48 7.84
CA GLY A 450 4.42 -20.15 6.95
C GLY A 450 3.10 -19.42 6.79
N HIS A 451 2.05 -20.17 6.50
CA HIS A 451 0.69 -19.68 6.27
C HIS A 451 0.15 -18.76 7.38
N GLU A 452 0.53 -19.02 8.63
CA GLU A 452 0.12 -18.24 9.80
C GLU A 452 0.55 -16.76 9.75
N ALA A 453 1.52 -16.46 8.89
CA ALA A 453 2.03 -15.10 8.71
C ALA A 453 1.61 -14.47 7.38
N ARG A 454 0.70 -15.09 6.62
CA ARG A 454 0.19 -14.54 5.37
C ARG A 454 -0.49 -13.19 5.62
N MET A 455 -0.17 -12.20 4.77
CA MET A 455 -0.70 -10.84 4.92
C MET A 455 -2.12 -10.71 4.38
N ASN A 456 -2.36 -11.23 3.18
CA ASN A 456 -3.66 -11.16 2.53
C ASN A 456 -4.00 -12.43 1.76
N THR A 457 -5.26 -12.83 1.85
CA THR A 457 -5.86 -13.85 0.97
C THR A 457 -6.90 -13.16 0.10
N PRO A 458 -6.61 -12.93 -1.19
CA PRO A 458 -7.52 -12.23 -2.10
C PRO A 458 -8.91 -12.83 -2.10
N SER A 459 -9.94 -11.99 -2.29
CA SER A 459 -11.36 -12.36 -2.30
C SER A 459 -11.90 -12.94 -0.98
N THR A 460 -11.24 -12.71 0.15
CA THR A 460 -11.74 -13.08 1.48
C THR A 460 -11.95 -11.86 2.36
N LEU A 461 -12.91 -11.94 3.29
CA LEU A 461 -13.16 -10.92 4.30
C LEU A 461 -12.73 -11.42 5.67
N GLY A 462 -12.04 -10.56 6.43
CA GLY A 462 -11.55 -10.87 7.77
C GLY A 462 -10.26 -11.70 7.79
N GLY A 463 -9.48 -11.56 8.87
CA GLY A 463 -8.22 -12.28 9.07
C GLY A 463 -7.03 -11.76 8.24
N ASN A 464 -7.25 -10.83 7.31
CA ASN A 464 -6.22 -10.21 6.49
C ASN A 464 -5.60 -8.98 7.19
N TRP A 465 -4.42 -8.56 6.75
CA TRP A 465 -3.71 -7.32 7.12
C TRP A 465 -3.28 -7.24 8.58
N CYS A 466 -3.43 -8.32 9.34
CA CYS A 466 -3.22 -8.31 10.79
C CYS A 466 -1.85 -8.84 11.23
N TRP A 467 -1.11 -9.56 10.38
CA TRP A 467 0.18 -10.15 10.77
C TRP A 467 1.20 -9.10 11.23
N ARG A 468 1.93 -9.44 12.31
CA ARG A 468 3.02 -8.64 12.87
C ARG A 468 4.24 -9.49 13.19
N ALA A 469 5.43 -8.92 12.98
CA ALA A 469 6.67 -9.50 13.45
C ALA A 469 6.76 -9.44 14.98
N LYS A 470 7.28 -10.51 15.60
CA LYS A 470 7.53 -10.53 17.03
C LYS A 470 8.72 -9.64 17.41
N PRO A 471 8.73 -9.04 18.61
CA PRO A 471 9.88 -8.30 19.10
C PRO A 471 11.18 -9.11 19.00
N GLY A 472 12.24 -8.50 18.45
CA GLY A 472 13.54 -9.17 18.27
C GLY A 472 13.66 -10.11 17.07
N ALA A 473 12.62 -10.26 16.23
CA ALA A 473 12.67 -11.12 15.04
C ALA A 473 13.81 -10.71 14.08
N PHE A 474 14.03 -9.43 13.87
CA PHE A 474 15.07 -8.88 12.99
C PHE A 474 16.43 -8.77 13.72
N SER A 475 16.99 -9.92 14.08
CA SER A 475 18.23 -10.02 14.87
C SER A 475 19.48 -9.68 14.06
N ALA A 476 20.56 -9.31 14.75
CA ALA A 476 21.88 -9.10 14.14
C ALA A 476 22.42 -10.36 13.41
N ARG A 477 22.10 -11.56 13.93
CA ARG A 477 22.46 -12.83 13.27
C ARG A 477 21.75 -12.98 11.92
N LEU A 478 20.47 -12.62 11.86
CA LEU A 478 19.67 -12.64 10.62
C LEU A 478 20.22 -11.63 9.63
N ALA A 479 20.51 -10.39 10.08
CA ALA A 479 21.11 -9.36 9.24
C ALA A 479 22.43 -9.82 8.62
N LYS A 480 23.32 -10.42 9.41
CA LYS A 480 24.60 -10.96 8.91
C LYS A 480 24.41 -12.07 7.89
N LYS A 481 23.45 -12.99 8.10
CA LYS A 481 23.15 -14.06 7.13
C LYS A 481 22.64 -13.49 5.82
N LEU A 482 21.67 -12.53 5.89
CA LEU A 482 21.11 -11.91 4.71
C LEU A 482 22.15 -11.10 3.94
N ARG A 483 22.98 -10.31 4.64
CA ARG A 483 24.08 -9.56 4.03
C ARG A 483 25.01 -10.45 3.25
N HIS A 484 25.47 -11.54 3.85
CA HIS A 484 26.35 -12.49 3.18
C HIS A 484 25.78 -13.01 1.87
N VAL A 485 24.50 -13.40 1.83
CA VAL A 485 23.86 -13.83 0.59
C VAL A 485 23.74 -12.68 -0.41
N THR A 486 23.46 -11.47 0.06
CA THR A 486 23.33 -10.26 -0.77
C THR A 486 24.66 -9.90 -1.45
N GLU A 487 25.78 -10.01 -0.72
CA GLU A 487 27.13 -9.81 -1.23
C GLU A 487 27.51 -10.86 -2.29
N ILE A 488 27.28 -12.15 -2.02
CA ILE A 488 27.59 -13.25 -2.96
C ILE A 488 26.98 -13.00 -4.33
N TYR A 489 25.76 -12.45 -4.38
CA TYR A 489 25.07 -12.19 -5.65
C TYR A 489 25.23 -10.75 -6.17
N GLY A 490 26.15 -9.97 -5.60
CA GLY A 490 26.50 -8.63 -6.07
C GLY A 490 25.32 -7.65 -6.02
N ARG A 491 24.45 -7.76 -4.99
CA ARG A 491 23.34 -6.84 -4.76
C ARG A 491 23.66 -5.77 -3.72
N THR A 492 24.80 -5.87 -3.08
CA THR A 492 25.47 -4.86 -2.26
C THR A 492 26.97 -5.00 -2.43
N ASP A 493 27.72 -4.00 -2.01
CA ASP A 493 29.19 -4.06 -2.05
C ASP A 493 29.72 -5.00 -0.94
N TRP A 494 30.85 -5.67 -1.22
CA TRP A 494 31.55 -6.47 -0.21
C TRP A 494 32.16 -5.57 0.87
N GLU A 495 32.01 -5.93 2.13
CA GLU A 495 32.73 -5.32 3.24
C GLU A 495 34.08 -5.92 3.48
#